data_f7e11a046aee0b7e3dd0926314ae0f2e
#
_entry.id   f7e11a046aee0b7e3dd0926314ae0f2e
#
_cell.length_a   1.000
_cell.length_b   1.000
_cell.length_c   1.000
_cell.angle_alpha   90.00
_cell.angle_beta   90.00
_cell.angle_gamma   90.00
#
_symmetry.space_group_name_H-M   'P 1'
#
loop_
_entity.id
_entity.type
_entity.pdbx_description
1 polymer ?
#
loop_
_entity_poly.entity_id
_entity_poly.type
_entity_poly.pdbx_seq_one_letter_code
_entity_poly.pdbx_strand_id
1 'polypeptide(L)'
;MRVASGFVVLVVLALAACGAAPTPDPSLPVPTVPVVAPSELAAQKQAAGIEDCPHSDPGAPAVTSGLPDLVLGCLGGGREVRLAGLRGQPMMINIWAQWCPPCQDEAPFIAEVANANDSALMIIGIDYDDPRPDRAIEFARVLGWRFPQLVDQDKALAGPFQLTGPPVTLFVRADGTVAYRHSGPFRSSEQIRTGVRQHLGVTL
;
A
#
# COMPACT_ATOMS: atom_id res chain seq x y z
N MET A 1 -36.60 60.26 52.18
CA MET A 1 -36.20 58.92 52.63
C MET A 1 -35.86 58.09 51.41
N ARG A 2 -34.54 57.92 51.19
CA ARG A 2 -34.04 57.10 50.03
C ARG A 2 -33.37 55.86 50.62
N VAL A 3 -33.95 54.69 50.34
CA VAL A 3 -33.41 53.39 50.73
C VAL A 3 -32.51 52.92 49.60
N ALA A 4 -31.22 52.76 49.88
CA ALA A 4 -30.25 52.21 48.93
C ALA A 4 -30.19 50.70 49.16
N SER A 5 -30.58 49.93 48.12
CA SER A 5 -30.43 48.47 48.08
C SER A 5 -29.04 48.12 47.53
N GLY A 6 -28.21 47.57 48.38
CA GLY A 6 -26.89 47.03 47.96
C GLY A 6 -27.02 45.65 47.36
N PHE A 7 -26.60 45.48 46.13
CA PHE A 7 -26.43 44.17 45.45
C PHE A 7 -25.06 43.58 45.86
N VAL A 8 -25.14 42.42 46.57
CA VAL A 8 -23.91 41.61 46.82
C VAL A 8 -23.74 40.69 45.63
N VAL A 9 -22.65 40.93 44.88
CA VAL A 9 -22.23 40.04 43.78
C VAL A 9 -21.39 38.94 44.37
N LEU A 10 -21.93 37.73 44.35
CA LEU A 10 -21.20 36.53 44.75
C LEU A 10 -20.37 36.03 43.55
N VAL A 11 -19.06 36.19 43.60
CA VAL A 11 -18.13 35.66 42.60
C VAL A 11 -17.83 34.19 42.93
N VAL A 12 -18.40 33.27 42.14
CA VAL A 12 -18.08 31.85 42.25
C VAL A 12 -16.81 31.60 41.43
N LEU A 13 -15.68 31.36 42.13
CA LEU A 13 -14.46 30.84 41.50
C LEU A 13 -14.66 29.36 41.13
N ALA A 14 -14.81 29.04 39.84
CA ALA A 14 -14.72 27.69 39.33
C ALA A 14 -13.24 27.29 39.27
N LEU A 15 -12.81 26.41 40.15
CA LEU A 15 -11.53 25.71 40.07
C LEU A 15 -11.59 24.69 38.91
N ALA A 16 -10.92 24.99 37.82
CA ALA A 16 -10.68 24.05 36.74
C ALA A 16 -9.67 22.99 37.22
N ALA A 17 -10.18 21.81 37.57
CA ALA A 17 -9.35 20.63 37.79
C ALA A 17 -8.79 20.16 36.45
N CYS A 18 -7.52 20.47 36.16
CA CYS A 18 -6.77 19.79 35.11
C CYS A 18 -6.62 18.32 35.49
N GLY A 19 -7.48 17.48 34.94
CA GLY A 19 -7.33 16.01 35.03
C GLY A 19 -6.05 15.60 34.32
N ALA A 20 -5.07 15.10 35.06
CA ALA A 20 -3.90 14.43 34.48
C ALA A 20 -4.37 13.24 33.63
N ALA A 21 -3.89 13.14 32.41
CA ALA A 21 -4.13 11.98 31.57
C ALA A 21 -3.67 10.71 32.31
N PRO A 22 -4.43 9.59 32.27
CA PRO A 22 -4.01 8.37 32.92
C PRO A 22 -2.66 7.92 32.34
N THR A 23 -1.66 7.72 33.18
CA THR A 23 -0.40 7.10 32.79
C THR A 23 -0.69 5.66 32.38
N PRO A 24 -0.15 5.15 31.26
CA PRO A 24 -0.32 3.76 30.89
C PRO A 24 0.22 2.86 32.00
N ASP A 25 -0.58 1.88 32.40
CA ASP A 25 -0.16 0.89 33.40
C ASP A 25 0.91 -0.02 32.77
N PRO A 26 2.16 -0.02 33.28
CA PRO A 26 3.23 -0.85 32.75
C PRO A 26 3.03 -2.35 32.94
N SER A 27 2.02 -2.76 33.70
CA SER A 27 1.67 -4.17 33.94
C SER A 27 0.68 -4.73 32.92
N LEU A 28 0.09 -3.89 32.05
CA LEU A 28 -0.79 -4.38 30.99
C LEU A 28 0.04 -5.01 29.86
N PRO A 29 -0.29 -6.24 29.42
CA PRO A 29 0.42 -6.85 28.31
C PRO A 29 0.24 -5.99 27.05
N VAL A 30 1.36 -5.60 26.45
CA VAL A 30 1.33 -4.94 25.15
C VAL A 30 0.70 -5.93 24.16
N PRO A 31 -0.35 -5.56 23.43
CA PRO A 31 -0.95 -6.44 22.44
C PRO A 31 0.10 -6.80 21.39
N THR A 32 0.57 -8.05 21.42
CA THR A 32 1.47 -8.57 20.38
C THR A 32 0.64 -8.90 19.14
N VAL A 33 1.01 -8.34 18.00
CA VAL A 33 0.46 -8.78 16.71
C VAL A 33 0.86 -10.23 16.51
N PRO A 34 -0.08 -11.16 16.27
CA PRO A 34 0.27 -12.56 16.01
C PRO A 34 1.23 -12.67 14.83
N VAL A 35 2.38 -13.26 15.03
CA VAL A 35 3.33 -13.57 13.96
C VAL A 35 2.87 -14.85 13.28
N VAL A 36 2.41 -14.75 12.03
CA VAL A 36 2.03 -15.90 11.21
C VAL A 36 3.30 -16.58 10.67
N ALA A 37 3.37 -17.89 10.77
CA ALA A 37 4.53 -18.64 10.30
C ALA A 37 4.71 -18.51 8.76
N PRO A 38 5.95 -18.44 8.25
CA PRO A 38 6.19 -18.35 6.80
C PRO A 38 5.53 -19.46 5.98
N SER A 39 5.50 -20.70 6.50
CA SER A 39 4.83 -21.83 5.84
C SER A 39 3.32 -21.68 5.75
N GLU A 40 2.70 -21.02 6.74
CA GLU A 40 1.29 -20.72 6.75
C GLU A 40 0.96 -19.61 5.74
N LEU A 41 1.78 -18.56 5.68
CA LEU A 41 1.63 -17.51 4.66
C LEU A 41 1.77 -18.05 3.24
N ALA A 42 2.71 -18.99 3.02
CA ALA A 42 2.86 -19.64 1.73
C ALA A 42 1.62 -20.49 1.36
N ALA A 43 1.04 -21.21 2.31
CA ALA A 43 -0.18 -21.96 2.10
C ALA A 43 -1.38 -21.04 1.80
N GLN A 44 -1.51 -19.92 2.50
CA GLN A 44 -2.53 -18.90 2.27
C GLN A 44 -2.40 -18.28 0.87
N LYS A 45 -1.16 -17.90 0.47
CA LYS A 45 -0.86 -17.38 -0.88
C LYS A 45 -1.32 -18.36 -1.96
N GLN A 46 -0.95 -19.65 -1.81
CA GLN A 46 -1.32 -20.70 -2.75
C GLN A 46 -2.84 -20.88 -2.82
N ALA A 47 -3.52 -20.93 -1.67
CA ALA A 47 -4.97 -21.05 -1.59
C ALA A 47 -5.70 -19.84 -2.20
N ALA A 48 -5.11 -18.65 -2.10
CA ALA A 48 -5.60 -17.42 -2.74
C ALA A 48 -5.39 -17.41 -4.26
N GLY A 49 -4.56 -18.31 -4.81
CA GLY A 49 -4.21 -18.33 -6.23
C GLY A 49 -3.33 -17.14 -6.66
N ILE A 50 -2.62 -16.52 -5.71
CA ILE A 50 -1.69 -15.43 -6.02
C ILE A 50 -0.45 -16.01 -6.70
N GLU A 51 -0.13 -15.48 -7.87
CA GLU A 51 1.00 -15.90 -8.69
C GLU A 51 2.34 -15.66 -7.98
N ASP A 52 3.36 -16.42 -8.36
CA ASP A 52 4.71 -16.18 -7.86
C ASP A 52 5.29 -14.90 -8.46
N CYS A 53 6.21 -14.28 -7.72
CA CYS A 53 6.78 -13.01 -8.14
C CYS A 53 7.67 -13.18 -9.37
N PRO A 54 7.73 -12.15 -10.26
CA PRO A 54 8.42 -12.25 -11.53
C PRO A 54 9.93 -12.41 -11.37
N HIS A 55 10.57 -12.95 -12.39
CA HIS A 55 12.02 -12.89 -12.50
C HIS A 55 12.47 -11.45 -12.72
N SER A 56 13.56 -11.08 -12.08
CA SER A 56 14.26 -9.84 -12.33
C SER A 56 15.72 -10.14 -12.70
N ASP A 57 16.27 -9.39 -13.63
CA ASP A 57 17.68 -9.53 -14.01
C ASP A 57 18.58 -8.92 -12.92
N PRO A 58 19.39 -9.74 -12.22
CA PRO A 58 20.29 -9.21 -11.18
C PRO A 58 21.41 -8.33 -11.74
N GLY A 59 21.76 -8.48 -13.03
CA GLY A 59 22.81 -7.73 -13.71
C GLY A 59 22.33 -6.50 -14.47
N ALA A 60 21.00 -6.27 -14.59
CA ALA A 60 20.50 -5.11 -15.32
C ALA A 60 20.92 -3.81 -14.64
N PRO A 61 21.51 -2.85 -15.36
CA PRO A 61 21.86 -1.56 -14.78
C PRO A 61 20.60 -0.79 -14.40
N ALA A 62 20.62 -0.07 -13.27
CA ALA A 62 19.57 0.86 -12.94
C ALA A 62 19.51 1.97 -14.01
N VAL A 63 18.29 2.34 -14.43
CA VAL A 63 18.09 3.42 -15.40
C VAL A 63 17.71 4.72 -14.70
N THR A 64 18.13 5.84 -15.28
CA THR A 64 17.71 7.17 -14.79
C THR A 64 16.19 7.29 -14.84
N SER A 65 15.59 7.77 -13.77
CA SER A 65 14.12 7.87 -13.61
C SER A 65 13.40 6.51 -13.72
N GLY A 66 14.11 5.40 -13.48
CA GLY A 66 13.55 4.06 -13.48
C GLY A 66 13.19 3.56 -12.08
N LEU A 67 12.88 2.27 -12.02
CA LEU A 67 12.69 1.59 -10.74
C LEU A 67 13.99 1.60 -9.93
N PRO A 68 13.92 1.81 -8.61
CA PRO A 68 15.09 1.89 -7.74
C PRO A 68 15.81 0.54 -7.64
N ASP A 69 17.10 0.60 -7.32
CA ASP A 69 17.91 -0.59 -7.06
C ASP A 69 17.65 -1.12 -5.64
N LEU A 70 16.49 -1.73 -5.47
CA LEU A 70 16.00 -2.33 -4.23
C LEU A 70 15.56 -3.76 -4.50
N VAL A 71 15.74 -4.62 -3.49
CA VAL A 71 15.25 -6.00 -3.51
C VAL A 71 14.08 -6.09 -2.54
N LEU A 72 12.94 -6.58 -3.03
CA LEU A 72 11.74 -6.82 -2.23
C LEU A 72 11.41 -8.32 -2.22
N GLY A 73 10.92 -8.80 -1.09
CA GLY A 73 10.40 -10.15 -0.95
C GLY A 73 9.05 -10.32 -1.64
N CYS A 74 8.67 -11.57 -1.90
CA CYS A 74 7.35 -11.93 -2.39
C CYS A 74 6.38 -12.15 -1.22
N LEU A 75 5.17 -11.59 -1.28
CA LEU A 75 4.14 -11.79 -0.26
C LEU A 75 3.79 -13.28 -0.13
N GLY A 76 3.82 -13.79 1.09
CA GLY A 76 3.63 -15.21 1.37
C GLY A 76 4.82 -16.09 0.99
N GLY A 77 5.99 -15.50 0.68
CA GLY A 77 7.19 -16.23 0.30
C GLY A 77 7.32 -16.50 -1.20
N GLY A 78 8.46 -17.00 -1.60
CA GLY A 78 8.84 -17.21 -2.99
C GLY A 78 10.11 -16.45 -3.35
N ARG A 79 10.21 -16.04 -4.60
CA ARG A 79 11.36 -15.38 -5.18
C ARG A 79 11.45 -13.91 -4.72
N GLU A 80 12.66 -13.46 -4.39
CA GLU A 80 12.96 -12.05 -4.25
C GLU A 80 13.05 -11.37 -5.61
N VAL A 81 12.67 -10.09 -5.65
CA VAL A 81 12.65 -9.30 -6.88
C VAL A 81 13.48 -8.04 -6.71
N ARG A 82 14.52 -7.90 -7.50
CA ARG A 82 15.28 -6.66 -7.64
C ARG A 82 14.52 -5.74 -8.61
N LEU A 83 13.95 -4.66 -8.11
CA LEU A 83 13.07 -3.78 -8.90
C LEU A 83 13.78 -3.22 -10.13
N ALA A 84 15.04 -2.76 -9.98
CA ALA A 84 15.85 -2.30 -11.11
C ALA A 84 16.11 -3.36 -12.18
N GLY A 85 15.86 -4.63 -11.91
CA GLY A 85 15.98 -5.74 -12.84
C GLY A 85 14.69 -6.11 -13.58
N LEU A 86 13.56 -5.49 -13.25
CA LEU A 86 12.29 -5.72 -13.95
C LEU A 86 12.33 -5.08 -15.34
N ARG A 87 12.25 -5.92 -16.38
CA ARG A 87 12.40 -5.53 -17.79
C ARG A 87 11.56 -6.42 -18.70
N GLY A 88 11.45 -6.03 -19.96
CA GLY A 88 10.97 -6.87 -21.04
C GLY A 88 9.54 -6.60 -21.47
N GLN A 89 8.69 -6.09 -20.58
CA GLN A 89 7.32 -5.72 -20.92
C GLN A 89 6.86 -4.51 -20.10
N PRO A 90 5.85 -3.76 -20.58
CA PRO A 90 5.25 -2.68 -19.81
C PRO A 90 4.65 -3.19 -18.51
N MET A 91 4.70 -2.38 -17.46
CA MET A 91 4.23 -2.77 -16.13
C MET A 91 3.34 -1.70 -15.50
N MET A 92 2.33 -2.15 -14.76
CA MET A 92 1.60 -1.35 -13.80
C MET A 92 1.95 -1.88 -12.40
N ILE A 93 2.55 -1.05 -11.57
CA ILE A 93 2.93 -1.39 -10.20
C ILE A 93 2.07 -0.57 -9.25
N ASN A 94 1.20 -1.23 -8.50
CA ASN A 94 0.34 -0.60 -7.51
C ASN A 94 0.92 -0.78 -6.11
N ILE A 95 1.23 0.32 -5.44
CA ILE A 95 1.70 0.36 -4.05
C ILE A 95 0.48 0.60 -3.17
N TRP A 96 0.18 -0.36 -2.32
CA TRP A 96 -1.07 -0.43 -1.56
C TRP A 96 -0.87 -1.01 -0.16
N ALA A 97 -1.90 -0.97 0.67
CA ALA A 97 -1.94 -1.70 1.95
C ALA A 97 -3.38 -2.08 2.28
N GLN A 98 -3.57 -3.20 2.98
CA GLN A 98 -4.92 -3.66 3.36
C GLN A 98 -5.61 -2.72 4.36
N TRP A 99 -4.84 -2.01 5.18
CA TRP A 99 -5.34 -1.04 6.16
C TRP A 99 -5.66 0.34 5.58
N CYS A 100 -5.38 0.58 4.29
CA CYS A 100 -5.51 1.87 3.61
C CYS A 100 -6.93 2.02 3.00
N PRO A 101 -7.83 2.86 3.54
CA PRO A 101 -9.19 2.99 3.01
C PRO A 101 -9.24 3.39 1.53
N PRO A 102 -8.47 4.40 1.04
CA PRO A 102 -8.50 4.73 -0.39
C PRO A 102 -7.96 3.61 -1.30
N CYS A 103 -7.07 2.72 -0.78
CA CYS A 103 -6.66 1.53 -1.53
C CYS A 103 -7.81 0.52 -1.66
N GLN A 104 -8.64 0.39 -0.62
CA GLN A 104 -9.83 -0.46 -0.65
C GLN A 104 -10.87 0.06 -1.65
N ASP A 105 -10.99 1.39 -1.78
CA ASP A 105 -11.91 2.02 -2.74
C ASP A 105 -11.52 1.77 -4.20
N GLU A 106 -10.21 1.76 -4.53
CA GLU A 106 -9.74 1.52 -5.91
C GLU A 106 -9.62 0.04 -6.28
N ALA A 107 -9.52 -0.83 -5.27
CA ALA A 107 -9.18 -2.24 -5.46
C ALA A 107 -10.11 -3.00 -6.44
N PRO A 108 -11.43 -2.78 -6.48
CA PRO A 108 -12.31 -3.42 -7.48
C PRO A 108 -11.96 -3.02 -8.92
N PHE A 109 -11.52 -1.79 -9.15
CA PHE A 109 -11.16 -1.31 -10.49
C PHE A 109 -9.84 -1.93 -10.96
N ILE A 110 -8.89 -2.12 -10.05
CA ILE A 110 -7.64 -2.86 -10.33
C ILE A 110 -7.96 -4.32 -10.65
N ALA A 111 -8.85 -4.96 -9.88
CA ALA A 111 -9.29 -6.33 -10.14
C ALA A 111 -9.91 -6.50 -11.52
N GLU A 112 -10.79 -5.57 -11.91
CA GLU A 112 -11.42 -5.57 -13.25
C GLU A 112 -10.37 -5.48 -14.37
N VAL A 113 -9.40 -4.57 -14.23
CA VAL A 113 -8.33 -4.41 -15.22
C VAL A 113 -7.41 -5.63 -15.26
N ALA A 114 -7.04 -6.19 -14.10
CA ALA A 114 -6.21 -7.37 -14.02
C ALA A 114 -6.87 -8.60 -14.65
N ASN A 115 -8.17 -8.79 -14.42
CA ASN A 115 -8.93 -9.92 -14.98
C ASN A 115 -9.18 -9.79 -16.50
N ALA A 116 -9.18 -8.57 -17.04
CA ALA A 116 -9.33 -8.32 -18.47
C ALA A 116 -7.99 -8.31 -19.23
N ASN A 117 -6.87 -8.31 -18.50
CA ASN A 117 -5.53 -8.26 -19.08
C ASN A 117 -5.15 -9.62 -19.69
N ASP A 118 -4.88 -9.63 -20.98
CA ASP A 118 -4.46 -10.81 -21.75
C ASP A 118 -2.93 -10.98 -21.83
N SER A 119 -2.20 -10.56 -20.78
CA SER A 119 -0.74 -10.58 -20.66
C SER A 119 0.02 -9.49 -21.44
N ALA A 120 -0.68 -8.51 -21.99
CA ALA A 120 -0.04 -7.37 -22.65
C ALA A 120 0.66 -6.43 -21.64
N LEU A 121 0.25 -6.49 -20.38
CA LEU A 121 0.75 -5.68 -19.27
C LEU A 121 1.11 -6.58 -18.08
N MET A 122 2.31 -6.44 -17.51
CA MET A 122 2.61 -7.02 -16.21
C MET A 122 1.97 -6.17 -15.11
N ILE A 123 1.18 -6.78 -14.25
CA ILE A 123 0.61 -6.10 -13.08
C ILE A 123 1.30 -6.66 -11.83
N ILE A 124 1.75 -5.79 -10.96
CA ILE A 124 2.41 -6.13 -9.69
C ILE A 124 1.79 -5.28 -8.58
N GLY A 125 1.44 -5.90 -7.47
CA GLY A 125 1.13 -5.19 -6.24
C GLY A 125 2.38 -5.10 -5.35
N ILE A 126 2.48 -4.03 -4.55
CA ILE A 126 3.46 -3.93 -3.48
C ILE A 126 2.71 -3.59 -2.20
N ASP A 127 2.64 -4.55 -1.30
CA ASP A 127 2.09 -4.39 0.05
C ASP A 127 3.06 -3.57 0.89
N TYR A 128 2.67 -2.34 1.20
CA TYR A 128 3.55 -1.30 1.75
C TYR A 128 3.21 -0.99 3.21
N ASP A 129 4.23 -1.02 4.09
CA ASP A 129 4.10 -0.66 5.52
C ASP A 129 2.96 -1.45 6.20
N ASP A 130 2.82 -2.74 5.87
CA ASP A 130 1.74 -3.58 6.38
C ASP A 130 2.30 -4.63 7.37
N PRO A 131 1.98 -4.51 8.67
CA PRO A 131 2.45 -5.46 9.68
C PRO A 131 1.70 -6.81 9.65
N ARG A 132 0.69 -6.96 8.76
CA ARG A 132 -0.21 -8.11 8.70
C ARG A 132 -0.25 -8.74 7.31
N PRO A 133 0.83 -9.42 6.88
CA PRO A 133 0.89 -10.07 5.57
C PRO A 133 -0.22 -11.12 5.36
N ASP A 134 -0.71 -11.75 6.43
CA ASP A 134 -1.87 -12.64 6.40
C ASP A 134 -3.15 -11.90 5.97
N ARG A 135 -3.34 -10.66 6.44
CA ARG A 135 -4.48 -9.82 6.05
C ARG A 135 -4.34 -9.28 4.64
N ALA A 136 -3.11 -8.98 4.21
CA ALA A 136 -2.83 -8.58 2.83
C ALA A 136 -3.16 -9.72 1.84
N ILE A 137 -2.78 -10.96 2.15
CA ILE A 137 -3.15 -12.15 1.36
C ILE A 137 -4.66 -12.34 1.33
N GLU A 138 -5.34 -12.23 2.47
CA GLU A 138 -6.80 -12.37 2.54
C GLU A 138 -7.51 -11.28 1.74
N PHE A 139 -7.03 -10.05 1.80
CA PHE A 139 -7.56 -8.94 1.00
C PHE A 139 -7.44 -9.23 -0.50
N ALA A 140 -6.25 -9.63 -0.97
CA ALA A 140 -6.03 -10.01 -2.36
C ALA A 140 -6.94 -11.18 -2.80
N ARG A 141 -7.12 -12.18 -1.92
CA ARG A 141 -8.00 -13.33 -2.16
C ARG A 141 -9.46 -12.91 -2.35
N VAL A 142 -9.99 -12.07 -1.48
CA VAL A 142 -11.39 -11.59 -1.52
C VAL A 142 -11.67 -10.80 -2.80
N LEU A 143 -10.69 -10.03 -3.26
CA LEU A 143 -10.79 -9.25 -4.49
C LEU A 143 -10.49 -10.04 -5.77
N GLY A 144 -10.05 -11.29 -5.64
CA GLY A 144 -9.64 -12.08 -6.79
C GLY A 144 -8.35 -11.60 -7.45
N TRP A 145 -7.49 -10.90 -6.69
CA TRP A 145 -6.18 -10.47 -7.17
C TRP A 145 -5.24 -11.67 -7.23
N ARG A 146 -4.96 -12.13 -8.44
CA ARG A 146 -4.08 -13.27 -8.68
C ARG A 146 -2.68 -12.87 -9.12
N PHE A 147 -2.50 -11.62 -9.55
CA PHE A 147 -1.21 -11.11 -9.98
C PHE A 147 -0.20 -11.04 -8.82
N PRO A 148 1.11 -11.06 -9.13
CA PRO A 148 2.19 -11.09 -8.13
C PRO A 148 2.10 -9.93 -7.13
N GLN A 149 2.42 -10.23 -5.87
CA GLN A 149 2.44 -9.28 -4.76
C GLN A 149 3.83 -9.29 -4.11
N LEU A 150 4.51 -8.16 -4.09
CA LEU A 150 5.74 -7.93 -3.34
C LEU A 150 5.42 -7.34 -1.96
N VAL A 151 6.43 -7.28 -1.09
CA VAL A 151 6.32 -6.74 0.28
C VAL A 151 7.38 -5.67 0.50
N ASP A 152 6.97 -4.50 0.97
CA ASP A 152 7.84 -3.41 1.43
C ASP A 152 7.45 -2.97 2.85
N GLN A 153 7.72 -3.82 3.83
CA GLN A 153 7.40 -3.54 5.24
C GLN A 153 8.30 -2.45 5.84
N ASP A 154 9.51 -2.32 5.33
CA ASP A 154 10.51 -1.37 5.84
C ASP A 154 10.41 0.02 5.18
N LYS A 155 9.41 0.22 4.34
CA LYS A 155 9.21 1.49 3.59
C LYS A 155 10.42 1.90 2.75
N ALA A 156 11.11 0.92 2.17
CA ALA A 156 12.28 1.17 1.34
C ALA A 156 11.96 2.05 0.11
N LEU A 157 10.72 2.00 -0.38
CA LEU A 157 10.23 2.82 -1.48
C LEU A 157 9.91 4.28 -1.09
N ALA A 158 9.82 4.59 0.22
CA ALA A 158 9.45 5.93 0.69
C ALA A 158 10.40 7.01 0.16
N GLY A 159 11.71 6.81 0.29
CA GLY A 159 12.73 7.76 -0.18
C GLY A 159 12.75 7.91 -1.70
N PRO A 160 12.99 6.84 -2.47
CA PRO A 160 13.09 6.89 -3.94
C PRO A 160 11.87 7.52 -4.62
N PHE A 161 10.68 7.24 -4.11
CA PHE A 161 9.45 7.77 -4.69
C PHE A 161 8.83 8.91 -3.88
N GLN A 162 9.46 9.40 -2.82
CA GLN A 162 8.91 10.44 -1.93
C GLN A 162 7.46 10.12 -1.54
N LEU A 163 7.22 8.87 -1.12
CA LEU A 163 5.89 8.40 -0.75
C LEU A 163 5.45 9.05 0.57
N THR A 164 4.28 9.65 0.56
CA THR A 164 3.59 10.12 1.78
C THR A 164 2.59 9.09 2.31
N GLY A 165 2.29 8.06 1.52
CA GLY A 165 1.38 6.96 1.82
C GLY A 165 0.79 6.35 0.55
N PRO A 166 0.19 5.15 0.67
CA PRO A 166 -0.56 4.51 -0.41
C PRO A 166 -1.96 5.16 -0.59
N PRO A 167 -2.62 4.95 -1.76
CA PRO A 167 -2.12 4.23 -2.89
C PRO A 167 -1.28 5.10 -3.83
N VAL A 168 -0.31 4.46 -4.48
CA VAL A 168 0.44 5.05 -5.58
C VAL A 168 0.59 4.01 -6.68
N THR A 169 0.30 4.38 -7.92
CA THR A 169 0.50 3.48 -9.06
C THR A 169 1.57 4.03 -10.01
N LEU A 170 2.52 3.17 -10.35
CA LEU A 170 3.58 3.46 -11.30
C LEU A 170 3.26 2.79 -12.64
N PHE A 171 3.34 3.56 -13.72
CA PHE A 171 3.32 3.05 -15.08
C PHE A 171 4.77 2.98 -15.58
N VAL A 172 5.26 1.77 -15.82
CA VAL A 172 6.67 1.50 -16.08
C VAL A 172 6.84 0.90 -17.48
N ARG A 173 7.72 1.48 -18.28
CA ARG A 173 8.03 0.96 -19.63
C ARG A 173 8.82 -0.33 -19.57
N ALA A 174 8.85 -1.05 -20.67
CA ALA A 174 9.58 -2.32 -20.79
C ALA A 174 11.07 -2.21 -20.49
N ASP A 175 11.67 -1.04 -20.62
CA ASP A 175 13.05 -0.74 -20.24
C ASP A 175 13.25 -0.46 -18.76
N GLY A 176 12.17 -0.46 -17.95
CA GLY A 176 12.18 -0.16 -16.52
C GLY A 176 12.11 1.31 -16.17
N THR A 177 11.96 2.21 -17.15
CA THR A 177 11.72 3.64 -16.91
C THR A 177 10.33 3.87 -16.35
N VAL A 178 10.19 4.64 -15.28
CA VAL A 178 8.89 5.08 -14.75
C VAL A 178 8.34 6.18 -15.65
N ALA A 179 7.39 5.82 -16.50
CA ALA A 179 6.76 6.74 -17.45
C ALA A 179 5.84 7.75 -16.79
N TYR A 180 5.12 7.29 -15.75
CA TYR A 180 4.19 8.13 -15.01
C TYR A 180 3.94 7.55 -13.61
N ARG A 181 3.70 8.44 -12.65
CA ARG A 181 3.27 8.11 -11.30
C ARG A 181 1.92 8.74 -11.03
N HIS A 182 0.95 7.91 -10.72
CA HIS A 182 -0.36 8.33 -10.22
C HIS A 182 -0.36 8.27 -8.70
N SER A 183 -0.74 9.36 -8.04
CA SER A 183 -0.86 9.42 -6.57
C SER A 183 -2.33 9.55 -6.18
N GLY A 184 -2.75 8.75 -5.23
CA GLY A 184 -4.14 8.63 -4.80
C GLY A 184 -4.92 7.56 -5.57
N PRO A 185 -6.18 7.28 -5.15
CA PRO A 185 -6.96 6.18 -5.69
C PRO A 185 -7.54 6.48 -7.07
N PHE A 186 -7.57 5.46 -7.92
CA PHE A 186 -8.40 5.47 -9.12
C PHE A 186 -9.89 5.47 -8.78
N ARG A 187 -10.70 6.06 -9.65
CA ARG A 187 -12.14 6.18 -9.49
C ARG A 187 -12.94 5.30 -10.46
N SER A 188 -12.25 4.66 -11.41
CA SER A 188 -12.83 3.72 -12.37
C SER A 188 -11.73 2.90 -13.06
N SER A 189 -12.09 1.72 -13.57
CA SER A 189 -11.24 0.90 -14.43
C SER A 189 -10.86 1.60 -15.74
N GLU A 190 -11.74 2.46 -16.29
CA GLU A 190 -11.45 3.24 -17.49
C GLU A 190 -10.34 4.28 -17.23
N GLN A 191 -10.27 4.85 -16.04
CA GLN A 191 -9.16 5.74 -15.67
C GLN A 191 -7.82 5.00 -15.70
N ILE A 192 -7.78 3.75 -15.20
CA ILE A 192 -6.60 2.88 -15.26
C ILE A 192 -6.24 2.56 -16.71
N ARG A 193 -7.21 2.09 -17.51
CA ARG A 193 -7.00 1.76 -18.94
C ARG A 193 -6.48 2.97 -19.73
N THR A 194 -7.02 4.14 -19.45
CA THR A 194 -6.56 5.39 -20.06
C THR A 194 -5.11 5.69 -19.68
N GLY A 195 -4.73 5.54 -18.42
CA GLY A 195 -3.35 5.69 -17.97
C GLY A 195 -2.39 4.71 -18.64
N VAL A 196 -2.77 3.43 -18.72
CA VAL A 196 -2.00 2.38 -19.41
C VAL A 196 -1.80 2.74 -20.90
N ARG A 197 -2.87 3.08 -21.60
CA ARG A 197 -2.81 3.46 -23.02
C ARG A 197 -1.94 4.70 -23.24
N GLN A 198 -2.12 5.74 -22.42
CA GLN A 198 -1.44 7.02 -22.57
C GLN A 198 0.06 6.94 -22.25
N HIS A 199 0.44 6.21 -21.22
CA HIS A 199 1.82 6.21 -20.71
C HIS A 199 2.65 5.02 -21.19
N LEU A 200 2.00 3.90 -21.53
CA LEU A 200 2.66 2.66 -21.95
C LEU A 200 2.35 2.24 -23.38
N GLY A 201 1.37 2.86 -24.04
CA GLY A 201 0.96 2.51 -25.40
C GLY A 201 0.26 1.15 -25.50
N VAL A 202 -0.19 0.57 -24.38
CA VAL A 202 -0.89 -0.71 -24.32
C VAL A 202 -2.40 -0.48 -24.29
N THR A 203 -3.15 -1.29 -25.03
CA THR A 203 -4.63 -1.31 -25.01
C THR A 203 -5.06 -2.60 -24.28
N LEU A 204 -5.93 -2.44 -23.26
CA LEU A 204 -6.48 -3.52 -22.43
C LEU A 204 -7.98 -3.68 -22.72
#